data_d38dd2c945b1dc90626626fd71aa69ca
#
_entry.id   d38dd2c945b1dc90626626fd71aa69ca
#
_cell.length_a   1.000
_cell.length_b   1.000
_cell.length_c   1.000
_cell.angle_alpha   90.00
_cell.angle_beta   90.00
_cell.angle_gamma   90.00
#
_symmetry.space_group_name_H-M   'P 1'
#
loop_
_entity.id
_entity.type
_entity.pdbx_description
1 polymer ?
#
loop_
_entity_poly.entity_id
_entity_poly.type
_entity_poly.pdbx_seq_one_letter_code
_entity_poly.pdbx_strand_id
1 'polypeptide(L)'
;MKPVSLYNDIASTSYPGRGIVIGKSADGSKAVIAYFIMGRSENSRNRVFAETEDGIKTQAFDPSKLVDPSLIIYSPVRVFGNKTIVTNGDQTDTVYDLMNEGQTFEQSLTTREFEPDGPNYTPRISGIVECENGKMNYAMSILKSADGNPDCCERYTFTYDKPINGLGRFIHTYMSDGNPLPSFEGEPTLVEIGNDDIDTFAEKIWNSLNGDNKVSLFVRYIDIASNKAESRIINKNN
;
A
#
# COMPACT_ATOMS: atom_id res chain seq x y z
N MET A 1 -18.54 -7.31 11.23
CA MET A 1 -17.78 -8.14 10.27
C MET A 1 -16.77 -8.96 11.09
N LYS A 2 -16.56 -10.25 10.77
CA LYS A 2 -15.48 -11.02 11.41
C LYS A 2 -14.18 -10.74 10.67
N PRO A 3 -13.03 -10.61 11.36
CA PRO A 3 -11.74 -10.50 10.71
C PRO A 3 -11.43 -11.79 9.95
N VAL A 4 -10.74 -11.65 8.82
CA VAL A 4 -10.22 -12.77 8.03
C VAL A 4 -8.71 -12.87 8.20
N SER A 5 -8.13 -14.04 7.90
CA SER A 5 -6.68 -14.20 7.84
C SER A 5 -6.14 -13.37 6.69
N LEU A 6 -5.23 -12.42 6.98
CA LEU A 6 -4.55 -11.61 5.97
C LEU A 6 -3.88 -12.48 4.90
N TYR A 7 -3.21 -13.54 5.34
CA TYR A 7 -2.44 -14.42 4.46
C TYR A 7 -3.33 -15.21 3.51
N ASN A 8 -4.48 -15.68 3.99
CA ASN A 8 -5.46 -16.39 3.17
C ASN A 8 -6.14 -15.44 2.18
N ASP A 9 -6.41 -14.20 2.60
CA ASP A 9 -7.03 -13.18 1.73
C ASP A 9 -6.08 -12.81 0.58
N ILE A 10 -4.79 -12.57 0.87
CA ILE A 10 -3.76 -12.34 -0.16
C ILE A 10 -3.64 -13.53 -1.11
N ALA A 11 -3.66 -14.76 -0.59
CA ALA A 11 -3.53 -15.98 -1.39
C ALA A 11 -4.81 -16.37 -2.15
N SER A 12 -5.94 -15.72 -1.89
CA SER A 12 -7.24 -16.04 -2.51
C SER A 12 -7.30 -15.71 -4.01
N THR A 13 -6.39 -14.87 -4.49
CA THR A 13 -6.27 -14.50 -5.91
C THR A 13 -4.81 -14.50 -6.37
N SER A 14 -4.58 -14.82 -7.64
CA SER A 14 -3.24 -14.79 -8.23
C SER A 14 -2.70 -13.37 -8.45
N TYR A 15 -3.58 -12.36 -8.47
CA TYR A 15 -3.19 -10.98 -8.83
C TYR A 15 -4.05 -9.91 -8.15
N PRO A 16 -3.85 -9.61 -6.86
CA PRO A 16 -4.42 -8.42 -6.22
C PRO A 16 -3.74 -7.11 -6.69
N GLY A 17 -2.67 -7.18 -7.47
CA GLY A 17 -1.95 -6.04 -8.01
C GLY A 17 -1.01 -5.38 -7.02
N ARG A 18 -1.37 -4.23 -6.47
CA ARG A 18 -0.69 -3.57 -5.35
C ARG A 18 -1.57 -3.67 -4.12
N GLY A 19 -0.98 -3.88 -2.96
CA GLY A 19 -1.74 -4.00 -1.71
C GLY A 19 -1.12 -3.23 -0.56
N ILE A 20 -1.97 -2.58 0.24
CA ILE A 20 -1.61 -1.86 1.46
C ILE A 20 -2.32 -2.52 2.62
N VAL A 21 -1.57 -2.88 3.65
CA VAL A 21 -2.08 -3.34 4.95
C VAL A 21 -1.70 -2.29 5.99
N ILE A 22 -2.65 -1.86 6.80
CA ILE A 22 -2.39 -1.01 7.97
C ILE A 22 -3.15 -1.59 9.15
N GLY A 23 -2.47 -1.73 10.28
CA GLY A 23 -3.09 -2.27 11.48
C GLY A 23 -2.28 -2.04 12.74
N LYS A 24 -2.70 -2.69 13.82
CA LYS A 24 -2.09 -2.60 15.13
C LYS A 24 -1.74 -3.99 15.64
N SER A 25 -0.55 -4.19 16.20
CA SER A 25 -0.13 -5.45 16.80
C SER A 25 -1.08 -5.91 17.91
N ALA A 26 -1.13 -7.21 18.20
CA ALA A 26 -2.07 -7.74 19.18
C ALA A 26 -1.79 -7.26 20.61
N ASP A 27 -0.53 -6.98 20.95
CA ASP A 27 -0.14 -6.35 22.22
C ASP A 27 -0.44 -4.84 22.27
N GLY A 28 -0.80 -4.24 21.11
CA GLY A 28 -1.13 -2.83 20.97
C GLY A 28 0.07 -1.88 20.95
N SER A 29 1.31 -2.39 20.93
CA SER A 29 2.53 -1.58 21.01
C SER A 29 3.01 -1.04 19.65
N LYS A 30 2.66 -1.70 18.55
CA LYS A 30 3.16 -1.38 17.22
C LYS A 30 2.06 -0.96 16.25
N ALA A 31 2.29 0.10 15.48
CA ALA A 31 1.62 0.31 14.22
C ALA A 31 2.33 -0.53 13.15
N VAL A 32 1.53 -1.25 12.34
CA VAL A 32 2.01 -2.20 11.34
C VAL A 32 1.58 -1.70 9.96
N ILE A 33 2.53 -1.58 9.05
CA ILE A 33 2.31 -1.21 7.66
C ILE A 33 2.97 -2.26 6.77
N ALA A 34 2.25 -2.75 5.76
CA ALA A 34 2.85 -3.51 4.68
C ALA A 34 2.38 -2.95 3.34
N TYR A 35 3.28 -2.94 2.37
CA TYR A 35 3.01 -2.56 0.99
C TYR A 35 3.71 -3.52 0.04
N PHE A 36 2.97 -4.10 -0.88
CA PHE A 36 3.55 -4.97 -1.90
C PHE A 36 3.16 -4.54 -3.31
N ILE A 37 4.02 -4.86 -4.26
CA ILE A 37 3.76 -4.73 -5.69
C ILE A 37 3.87 -6.07 -6.39
N MET A 38 2.99 -6.26 -7.36
CA MET A 38 3.02 -7.39 -8.29
C MET A 38 3.09 -6.89 -9.74
N GLY A 39 3.47 -7.76 -10.67
CA GLY A 39 3.58 -7.44 -12.09
C GLY A 39 3.25 -8.64 -12.97
N ARG A 40 2.52 -8.41 -14.08
CA ARG A 40 2.24 -9.44 -15.10
C ARG A 40 3.11 -9.27 -16.35
N SER A 41 3.49 -8.03 -16.70
CA SER A 41 4.36 -7.73 -17.83
C SER A 41 5.84 -7.74 -17.43
N GLU A 42 6.74 -7.88 -18.40
CA GLU A 42 8.19 -7.78 -18.18
C GLU A 42 8.56 -6.42 -17.56
N ASN A 43 8.03 -5.32 -18.10
CA ASN A 43 8.26 -3.97 -17.57
C ASN A 43 7.78 -3.83 -16.12
N SER A 44 6.59 -4.32 -15.79
CA SER A 44 6.05 -4.25 -14.41
C SER A 44 6.81 -5.13 -13.41
N ARG A 45 7.46 -6.21 -13.87
CA ARG A 45 8.31 -7.10 -13.05
C ARG A 45 9.74 -6.59 -12.91
N ASN A 46 10.18 -5.67 -13.76
CA ASN A 46 11.51 -5.09 -13.75
C ASN A 46 11.66 -3.98 -12.71
N ARG A 47 11.27 -4.26 -11.46
CA ARG A 47 11.29 -3.31 -10.36
C ARG A 47 11.85 -3.92 -9.09
N VAL A 48 12.46 -3.05 -8.27
CA VAL A 48 12.87 -3.31 -6.90
C VAL A 48 12.51 -2.12 -6.02
N PHE A 49 12.34 -2.35 -4.73
CA PHE A 49 12.33 -1.29 -3.73
C PHE A 49 13.75 -1.00 -3.26
N ALA A 50 14.08 0.27 -3.16
CA ALA A 50 15.30 0.77 -2.58
C ALA A 50 14.99 1.76 -1.45
N GLU A 51 15.76 1.71 -0.36
CA GLU A 51 15.62 2.65 0.74
C GLU A 51 15.98 4.08 0.33
N THR A 52 15.30 5.05 0.92
CA THR A 52 15.60 6.48 0.85
C THR A 52 15.71 7.04 2.26
N GLU A 53 16.11 8.29 2.40
CA GLU A 53 16.21 8.96 3.71
C GLU A 53 14.86 9.00 4.44
N ASP A 54 13.76 9.20 3.69
CA ASP A 54 12.41 9.40 4.22
C ASP A 54 11.42 8.24 3.87
N GLY A 55 11.93 7.09 3.42
CA GLY A 55 11.07 5.95 3.09
C GLY A 55 11.67 4.99 2.08
N ILE A 56 10.97 4.72 0.99
CA ILE A 56 11.44 3.88 -0.11
C ILE A 56 11.04 4.46 -1.47
N LYS A 57 11.80 4.09 -2.51
CA LYS A 57 11.46 4.34 -3.92
C LYS A 57 11.44 3.04 -4.71
N THR A 58 10.64 3.01 -5.77
CA THR A 58 10.79 2.00 -6.82
C THR A 58 11.91 2.42 -7.76
N GLN A 59 12.66 1.45 -8.26
CA GLN A 59 13.63 1.65 -9.34
C GLN A 59 13.65 0.43 -10.26
N ALA A 60 14.12 0.63 -11.50
CA ALA A 60 14.30 -0.48 -12.41
C ALA A 60 15.39 -1.42 -11.87
N PHE A 61 15.13 -2.74 -11.88
CA PHE A 61 16.15 -3.74 -11.60
C PHE A 61 17.20 -3.76 -12.71
N ASP A 62 16.75 -3.79 -13.97
CA ASP A 62 17.58 -3.66 -15.15
C ASP A 62 17.20 -2.38 -15.90
N PRO A 63 18.00 -1.28 -15.78
CA PRO A 63 17.70 -0.02 -16.45
C PRO A 63 17.62 -0.12 -17.98
N SER A 64 18.31 -1.10 -18.60
CA SER A 64 18.30 -1.29 -20.05
C SER A 64 16.94 -1.79 -20.58
N LYS A 65 16.10 -2.35 -19.71
CA LYS A 65 14.76 -2.86 -20.02
C LYS A 65 13.63 -1.90 -19.63
N LEU A 66 13.98 -0.71 -19.14
CA LEU A 66 12.98 0.30 -18.76
C LEU A 66 12.40 0.96 -20.00
N VAL A 67 11.12 0.70 -20.29
CA VAL A 67 10.42 1.23 -21.46
C VAL A 67 9.76 2.57 -21.14
N ASP A 68 8.95 2.61 -20.07
CA ASP A 68 8.24 3.82 -19.62
C ASP A 68 8.29 3.89 -18.09
N PRO A 69 8.97 4.90 -17.52
CA PRO A 69 9.05 5.06 -16.07
C PRO A 69 7.79 5.65 -15.41
N SER A 70 6.90 6.29 -16.17
CA SER A 70 5.89 7.21 -15.63
C SER A 70 4.93 6.60 -14.60
N LEU A 71 4.55 5.32 -14.77
CA LEU A 71 3.65 4.62 -13.85
C LEU A 71 4.34 3.58 -12.95
N ILE A 72 5.68 3.44 -13.07
CA ILE A 72 6.40 2.38 -12.35
C ILE A 72 7.53 2.88 -11.47
N ILE A 73 8.03 4.12 -11.68
CA ILE A 73 9.08 4.74 -10.86
C ILE A 73 8.45 5.87 -10.03
N TYR A 74 8.37 5.67 -8.72
CA TYR A 74 7.78 6.60 -7.75
C TYR A 74 8.27 6.26 -6.33
N SER A 75 7.97 7.10 -5.36
CA SER A 75 8.24 6.85 -3.94
C SER A 75 6.99 6.28 -3.27
N PRO A 76 6.82 4.96 -3.11
CA PRO A 76 5.59 4.40 -2.55
C PRO A 76 5.42 4.70 -1.06
N VAL A 77 6.49 4.98 -0.34
CA VAL A 77 6.43 5.31 1.10
C VAL A 77 7.28 6.54 1.37
N ARG A 78 6.70 7.52 2.05
CA ARG A 78 7.40 8.68 2.60
C ARG A 78 6.99 8.94 4.05
N VAL A 79 7.98 9.33 4.85
CA VAL A 79 7.78 9.70 6.27
C VAL A 79 7.78 11.20 6.40
N PHE A 80 6.76 11.72 7.06
CA PHE A 80 6.57 13.14 7.34
C PHE A 80 6.32 13.35 8.84
N GLY A 81 7.35 13.72 9.57
CA GLY A 81 7.29 13.86 11.02
C GLY A 81 6.88 12.54 11.71
N ASN A 82 5.73 12.54 12.37
CA ASN A 82 5.13 11.37 13.01
C ASN A 82 4.17 10.57 12.11
N LYS A 83 4.14 10.90 10.80
CA LYS A 83 3.27 10.28 9.80
C LYS A 83 4.06 9.43 8.82
N THR A 84 3.49 8.30 8.43
CA THR A 84 3.98 7.46 7.32
C THR A 84 2.89 7.41 6.25
N ILE A 85 3.21 7.92 5.06
CA ILE A 85 2.36 7.89 3.86
C ILE A 85 2.77 6.66 3.04
N VAL A 86 1.79 5.90 2.54
CA VAL A 86 2.02 4.74 1.66
C VAL A 86 1.02 4.75 0.51
N THR A 87 1.48 4.63 -0.73
CA THR A 87 0.61 4.61 -1.92
C THR A 87 1.17 3.71 -3.03
N ASN A 88 0.36 3.46 -4.05
CA ASN A 88 0.77 2.65 -5.21
C ASN A 88 1.24 3.47 -6.42
N GLY A 89 1.50 4.77 -6.27
CA GLY A 89 1.92 5.63 -7.37
C GLY A 89 2.50 6.97 -6.91
N ASP A 90 2.65 7.89 -7.84
CA ASP A 90 3.23 9.22 -7.65
C ASP A 90 2.36 10.15 -6.77
N GLN A 91 1.13 9.77 -6.45
CA GLN A 91 0.31 10.51 -5.49
C GLN A 91 0.92 10.55 -4.08
N THR A 92 1.93 9.73 -3.77
CA THR A 92 2.67 9.85 -2.50
C THR A 92 3.27 11.23 -2.35
N ASP A 93 3.93 11.74 -3.41
CA ASP A 93 4.56 13.06 -3.40
C ASP A 93 3.49 14.16 -3.32
N THR A 94 2.35 13.99 -4.04
CA THR A 94 1.22 14.92 -3.92
C THR A 94 0.71 15.03 -2.48
N VAL A 95 0.52 13.90 -1.81
CA VAL A 95 0.06 13.87 -0.41
C VAL A 95 1.12 14.49 0.51
N TYR A 96 2.38 14.12 0.33
CA TYR A 96 3.49 14.65 1.12
C TYR A 96 3.60 16.17 1.00
N ASP A 97 3.62 16.71 -0.21
CA ASP A 97 3.80 18.14 -0.47
C ASP A 97 2.62 18.97 0.05
N LEU A 98 1.38 18.55 -0.29
CA LEU A 98 0.18 19.28 0.14
C LEU A 98 -0.07 19.20 1.65
N MET A 99 0.31 18.10 2.31
CA MET A 99 0.27 18.04 3.78
C MET A 99 1.32 18.94 4.44
N ASN A 100 2.50 19.13 3.82
CA ASN A 100 3.48 20.14 4.25
C ASN A 100 2.93 21.57 4.13
N GLU A 101 2.01 21.81 3.20
CA GLU A 101 1.29 23.06 3.02
C GLU A 101 0.08 23.21 3.96
N GLY A 102 -0.18 22.22 4.82
CA GLY A 102 -1.25 22.23 5.81
C GLY A 102 -2.58 21.64 5.37
N GLN A 103 -2.64 20.96 4.21
CA GLN A 103 -3.82 20.23 3.78
C GLN A 103 -3.98 18.91 4.55
N THR A 104 -5.21 18.38 4.61
CA THR A 104 -5.47 17.04 5.13
C THR A 104 -5.11 15.98 4.10
N PHE A 105 -4.96 14.72 4.52
CA PHE A 105 -4.76 13.56 3.64
C PHE A 105 -5.84 13.47 2.55
N GLU A 106 -7.10 13.62 2.94
CA GLU A 106 -8.23 13.58 2.00
C GLU A 106 -8.21 14.74 1.00
N GLN A 107 -7.96 15.97 1.48
CA GLN A 107 -7.83 17.15 0.61
C GLN A 107 -6.71 16.99 -0.41
N SER A 108 -5.57 16.42 0.01
CA SER A 108 -4.41 16.19 -0.86
C SER A 108 -4.72 15.26 -2.04
N LEU A 109 -5.69 14.36 -1.89
CA LEU A 109 -6.09 13.42 -2.93
C LEU A 109 -7.16 13.96 -3.90
N THR A 110 -7.74 15.14 -3.65
CA THR A 110 -8.82 15.68 -4.49
C THR A 110 -8.37 16.03 -5.90
N THR A 111 -7.08 16.31 -6.09
CA THR A 111 -6.48 16.64 -7.39
C THR A 111 -6.02 15.42 -8.19
N ARG A 112 -6.19 14.22 -7.62
CA ARG A 112 -5.73 12.96 -8.23
C ARG A 112 -6.92 12.11 -8.67
N GLU A 113 -6.66 11.27 -9.65
CA GLU A 113 -7.61 10.28 -10.18
C GLU A 113 -6.91 8.93 -10.27
N PHE A 114 -7.60 7.89 -10.76
CA PHE A 114 -6.99 6.59 -11.10
C PHE A 114 -5.90 6.73 -12.17
N GLU A 115 -5.12 5.68 -12.43
CA GLU A 115 -4.07 5.70 -13.46
C GLU A 115 -4.69 5.71 -14.86
N PRO A 116 -4.12 6.48 -15.83
CA PRO A 116 -4.66 6.61 -17.18
C PRO A 116 -4.28 5.42 -18.09
N ASP A 117 -4.30 4.20 -17.56
CA ASP A 117 -3.85 2.97 -18.19
C ASP A 117 -5.02 2.12 -18.73
N GLY A 118 -5.91 2.71 -19.52
CA GLY A 118 -7.02 1.97 -20.13
C GLY A 118 -6.58 0.67 -20.82
N PRO A 119 -7.38 -0.40 -20.73
CA PRO A 119 -8.73 -0.47 -20.18
C PRO A 119 -8.82 -0.75 -18.66
N ASN A 120 -7.70 -0.90 -17.96
CA ASN A 120 -7.70 -1.27 -16.53
C ASN A 120 -8.08 -0.08 -15.64
N TYR A 121 -7.68 1.15 -16.01
CA TYR A 121 -7.83 2.34 -15.16
C TYR A 121 -7.46 2.03 -13.72
N THR A 122 -6.20 1.59 -13.54
CA THR A 122 -5.67 1.08 -12.27
C THR A 122 -6.03 2.00 -11.11
N PRO A 123 -6.72 1.49 -10.08
CA PRO A 123 -7.05 2.30 -8.91
C PRO A 123 -5.81 2.83 -8.22
N ARG A 124 -5.85 4.09 -7.75
CA ARG A 124 -4.87 4.63 -6.82
C ARG A 124 -5.31 4.34 -5.40
N ILE A 125 -4.57 3.49 -4.72
CA ILE A 125 -4.76 3.20 -3.30
C ILE A 125 -3.72 3.96 -2.47
N SER A 126 -4.17 4.50 -1.35
CA SER A 126 -3.33 5.30 -0.45
C SER A 126 -3.63 4.98 1.00
N GLY A 127 -2.63 5.11 1.86
CA GLY A 127 -2.76 5.01 3.30
C GLY A 127 -1.89 6.04 4.00
N ILE A 128 -2.30 6.45 5.18
CA ILE A 128 -1.51 7.26 6.10
C ILE A 128 -1.66 6.71 7.50
N VAL A 129 -0.55 6.60 8.22
CA VAL A 129 -0.52 6.25 9.64
C VAL A 129 0.08 7.42 10.41
N GLU A 130 -0.55 7.82 11.49
CA GLU A 130 -0.04 8.80 12.42
C GLU A 130 0.12 8.19 13.81
N CYS A 131 1.31 8.33 14.41
CA CYS A 131 1.58 7.93 15.77
C CYS A 131 1.95 9.17 16.58
N GLU A 132 1.09 9.56 17.53
CA GLU A 132 1.30 10.75 18.33
C GLU A 132 0.86 10.53 19.79
N ASN A 133 1.70 10.95 20.74
CA ASN A 133 1.39 10.87 22.18
C ASN A 133 0.96 9.48 22.66
N GLY A 134 1.60 8.41 22.13
CA GLY A 134 1.28 7.02 22.47
C GLY A 134 -0.05 6.52 21.87
N LYS A 135 -0.61 7.22 20.90
CA LYS A 135 -1.81 6.86 20.16
C LYS A 135 -1.50 6.68 18.68
N MET A 136 -2.28 5.85 18.04
CA MET A 136 -2.24 5.61 16.60
C MET A 136 -3.61 5.88 16.01
N ASN A 137 -3.63 6.54 14.87
CA ASN A 137 -4.76 6.59 13.95
C ASN A 137 -4.25 6.33 12.52
N TYR A 138 -5.16 5.98 11.61
CA TYR A 138 -4.83 5.86 10.20
C TYR A 138 -6.03 6.12 9.30
N ALA A 139 -5.74 6.44 8.05
CA ALA A 139 -6.75 6.50 7.00
C ALA A 139 -6.26 5.74 5.77
N MET A 140 -7.22 5.24 4.98
CA MET A 140 -6.99 4.59 3.69
C MET A 140 -7.92 5.21 2.66
N SER A 141 -7.47 5.27 1.41
CA SER A 141 -8.26 5.83 0.30
C SER A 141 -8.09 5.00 -0.96
N ILE A 142 -9.12 5.02 -1.79
CA ILE A 142 -9.08 4.51 -3.16
C ILE A 142 -9.72 5.54 -4.11
N LEU A 143 -9.03 5.78 -5.21
CA LEU A 143 -9.51 6.54 -6.36
C LEU A 143 -9.63 5.55 -7.52
N LYS A 144 -10.83 5.33 -8.02
CA LYS A 144 -11.06 4.35 -9.09
C LYS A 144 -12.05 4.87 -10.13
N SER A 145 -12.03 4.29 -11.33
CA SER A 145 -13.01 4.60 -12.35
C SER A 145 -14.38 4.05 -11.95
N ALA A 146 -15.44 4.81 -12.19
CA ALA A 146 -16.81 4.33 -12.02
C ALA A 146 -17.13 3.36 -13.16
N ASP A 147 -17.25 2.08 -12.86
CA ASP A 147 -17.60 1.02 -13.82
C ASP A 147 -16.72 0.99 -15.10
N GLY A 148 -15.43 1.36 -14.97
CA GLY A 148 -14.51 1.45 -16.11
C GLY A 148 -14.72 2.70 -16.99
N ASN A 149 -15.50 3.68 -16.54
CA ASN A 149 -15.69 4.95 -17.25
C ASN A 149 -14.44 5.85 -17.06
N PRO A 150 -13.74 6.24 -18.15
CA PRO A 150 -12.54 7.09 -18.07
C PRO A 150 -12.82 8.52 -17.58
N ASP A 151 -14.06 8.99 -17.70
CA ASP A 151 -14.46 10.37 -17.41
C ASP A 151 -15.04 10.54 -15.99
N CYS A 152 -15.08 9.45 -15.19
CA CYS A 152 -15.68 9.49 -13.86
C CYS A 152 -14.79 8.79 -12.83
N CYS A 153 -14.29 9.57 -11.86
CA CYS A 153 -13.50 9.07 -10.74
C CYS A 153 -14.34 9.00 -9.47
N GLU A 154 -14.48 7.80 -8.92
CA GLU A 154 -14.98 7.57 -7.56
C GLU A 154 -13.87 7.76 -6.54
N ARG A 155 -14.16 8.43 -5.42
CA ARG A 155 -13.23 8.72 -4.33
C ARG A 155 -13.81 8.25 -3.01
N TYR A 156 -13.10 7.35 -2.35
CA TYR A 156 -13.48 6.85 -1.03
C TYR A 156 -12.32 7.04 -0.05
N THR A 157 -12.63 7.55 1.14
CA THR A 157 -11.68 7.65 2.25
C THR A 157 -12.29 7.00 3.49
N PHE A 158 -11.53 6.12 4.13
CA PHE A 158 -11.89 5.36 5.32
C PHE A 158 -10.96 5.77 6.45
N THR A 159 -11.51 6.31 7.53
CA THR A 159 -10.74 6.81 8.68
C THR A 159 -10.94 5.91 9.90
N TYR A 160 -9.84 5.59 10.58
CA TYR A 160 -9.79 4.73 11.75
C TYR A 160 -9.08 5.47 12.89
N ASP A 161 -9.85 6.14 13.74
CA ASP A 161 -9.37 6.99 14.84
C ASP A 161 -8.90 6.19 16.07
N LYS A 162 -9.40 4.98 16.27
CA LYS A 162 -9.07 4.09 17.38
C LYS A 162 -8.87 2.64 16.91
N PRO A 163 -7.74 2.32 16.27
CA PRO A 163 -7.46 0.98 15.78
C PRO A 163 -7.50 -0.06 16.90
N ILE A 164 -8.11 -1.21 16.63
CA ILE A 164 -8.25 -2.32 17.56
C ILE A 164 -6.97 -3.15 17.55
N ASN A 165 -6.48 -3.52 18.73
CA ASN A 165 -5.30 -4.37 18.88
C ASN A 165 -5.49 -5.72 18.16
N GLY A 166 -4.49 -6.16 17.42
CA GLY A 166 -4.49 -7.40 16.65
C GLY A 166 -5.26 -7.35 15.34
N LEU A 167 -5.84 -6.20 14.98
CA LEU A 167 -6.61 -6.04 13.75
C LEU A 167 -6.03 -4.96 12.85
N GLY A 168 -6.31 -5.10 11.55
CA GLY A 168 -5.94 -4.14 10.52
C GLY A 168 -6.93 -4.11 9.38
N ARG A 169 -6.58 -3.32 8.37
CA ARG A 169 -7.33 -3.19 7.13
C ARG A 169 -6.40 -3.46 5.95
N PHE A 170 -6.92 -4.19 4.98
CA PHE A 170 -6.23 -4.50 3.74
C PHE A 170 -7.01 -3.94 2.56
N ILE A 171 -6.33 -3.13 1.73
CA ILE A 171 -6.86 -2.60 0.47
C ILE A 171 -5.89 -2.98 -0.66
N HIS A 172 -6.42 -3.29 -1.83
CA HIS A 172 -5.62 -3.66 -2.98
C HIS A 172 -6.23 -3.12 -4.28
N THR A 173 -5.48 -3.13 -5.38
CA THR A 173 -5.97 -2.49 -6.61
C THR A 173 -7.00 -3.30 -7.35
N TYR A 174 -6.93 -4.65 -7.32
CA TYR A 174 -7.79 -5.52 -8.12
C TYR A 174 -8.37 -6.67 -7.31
N MET A 175 -9.66 -6.96 -7.50
CA MET A 175 -10.34 -8.08 -6.85
C MET A 175 -9.74 -9.43 -7.25
N SER A 176 -9.30 -9.56 -8.50
CA SER A 176 -8.74 -10.81 -9.04
C SER A 176 -7.90 -10.54 -10.29
N ASP A 177 -7.29 -11.58 -10.83
CA ASP A 177 -6.75 -11.56 -12.19
C ASP A 177 -7.89 -11.45 -13.22
N GLY A 178 -7.61 -10.85 -14.38
CA GLY A 178 -8.60 -10.64 -15.44
C GLY A 178 -8.07 -9.82 -16.61
N ASN A 179 -8.95 -9.60 -17.62
CA ASN A 179 -8.69 -8.70 -18.74
C ASN A 179 -10.02 -8.08 -19.25
N PRO A 180 -10.36 -6.82 -18.91
CA PRO A 180 -9.60 -5.96 -18.01
C PRO A 180 -9.57 -6.48 -16.57
N LEU A 181 -8.64 -5.95 -15.76
CA LEU A 181 -8.54 -6.27 -14.33
C LEU A 181 -9.72 -5.65 -13.57
N PRO A 182 -10.50 -6.43 -12.79
CA PRO A 182 -11.60 -5.86 -12.00
C PRO A 182 -11.05 -5.05 -10.82
N SER A 183 -11.43 -3.78 -10.72
CA SER A 183 -11.05 -2.90 -9.62
C SER A 183 -11.55 -3.41 -8.27
N PHE A 184 -10.81 -3.08 -7.20
CA PHE A 184 -11.25 -3.33 -5.83
C PHE A 184 -12.58 -2.64 -5.53
N GLU A 185 -13.46 -3.33 -4.80
CA GLU A 185 -14.77 -2.83 -4.42
C GLU A 185 -15.03 -2.98 -2.92
N GLY A 186 -15.85 -2.07 -2.40
CA GLY A 186 -16.25 -2.06 -1.00
C GLY A 186 -15.24 -1.33 -0.09
N GLU A 187 -15.36 -1.59 1.22
CA GLU A 187 -14.44 -1.07 2.23
C GLU A 187 -13.20 -1.97 2.36
N PRO A 188 -12.05 -1.43 2.83
CA PRO A 188 -10.87 -2.23 3.09
C PRO A 188 -11.18 -3.43 3.99
N THR A 189 -10.72 -4.62 3.59
CA THR A 189 -11.01 -5.88 4.28
C THR A 189 -10.48 -5.85 5.71
N LEU A 190 -11.30 -6.24 6.68
CA LEU A 190 -10.89 -6.38 8.08
C LEU A 190 -10.06 -7.66 8.23
N VAL A 191 -8.78 -7.53 8.63
CA VAL A 191 -7.81 -8.62 8.69
C VAL A 191 -7.19 -8.76 10.08
N GLU A 192 -6.73 -9.98 10.40
CA GLU A 192 -5.91 -10.26 11.58
C GLU A 192 -4.46 -9.85 11.33
N ILE A 193 -3.85 -9.12 12.30
CA ILE A 193 -2.44 -8.73 12.27
C ILE A 193 -1.58 -9.65 13.15
N GLY A 194 -2.14 -10.15 14.26
CA GLY A 194 -1.39 -11.02 15.16
C GLY A 194 -0.28 -10.31 15.94
N ASN A 195 0.71 -11.11 16.36
CA ASN A 195 1.83 -10.67 17.20
C ASN A 195 3.19 -11.14 16.66
N ASP A 196 3.26 -11.42 15.37
CA ASP A 196 4.50 -11.80 14.70
C ASP A 196 5.52 -10.65 14.81
N ASP A 197 6.80 -10.97 14.91
CA ASP A 197 7.86 -9.99 14.66
C ASP A 197 7.86 -9.58 13.17
N ILE A 198 8.59 -8.52 12.86
CA ILE A 198 8.57 -7.93 11.51
C ILE A 198 9.09 -8.90 10.45
N ASP A 199 10.08 -9.73 10.77
CA ASP A 199 10.68 -10.69 9.84
C ASP A 199 9.68 -11.82 9.52
N THR A 200 9.10 -12.41 10.56
CA THR A 200 8.05 -13.43 10.41
C THR A 200 6.83 -12.91 9.65
N PHE A 201 6.38 -11.69 9.95
CA PHE A 201 5.24 -11.07 9.27
C PHE A 201 5.54 -10.82 7.79
N ALA A 202 6.73 -10.29 7.48
CA ALA A 202 7.16 -10.06 6.12
C ALA A 202 7.26 -11.37 5.32
N GLU A 203 7.87 -12.42 5.89
CA GLU A 203 7.97 -13.73 5.24
C GLU A 203 6.61 -14.37 4.97
N LYS A 204 5.67 -14.30 5.91
CA LYS A 204 4.31 -14.82 5.73
C LYS A 204 3.56 -14.11 4.60
N ILE A 205 3.62 -12.77 4.53
CA ILE A 205 3.03 -12.00 3.42
C ILE A 205 3.70 -12.42 2.10
N TRP A 206 5.04 -12.41 2.06
CA TRP A 206 5.81 -12.75 0.86
C TRP A 206 5.48 -14.15 0.31
N ASN A 207 5.30 -15.11 1.20
CA ASN A 207 4.96 -16.48 0.84
C ASN A 207 3.48 -16.66 0.44
N SER A 208 2.60 -15.74 0.84
CA SER A 208 1.18 -15.73 0.45
C SER A 208 0.94 -15.11 -0.92
N LEU A 209 1.88 -14.30 -1.42
CA LEU A 209 1.82 -13.73 -2.76
C LEU A 209 2.10 -14.78 -3.83
N ASN A 210 1.34 -14.74 -4.94
CA ASN A 210 1.58 -15.62 -6.08
C ASN A 210 3.04 -15.53 -6.56
N GLY A 211 3.73 -16.67 -6.65
CA GLY A 211 5.16 -16.76 -6.93
C GLY A 211 5.60 -16.16 -8.27
N ASP A 212 4.75 -16.24 -9.31
CA ASP A 212 5.08 -15.73 -10.64
C ASP A 212 4.93 -14.21 -10.71
N ASN A 213 3.94 -13.66 -9.99
CA ASN A 213 3.53 -12.26 -10.10
C ASN A 213 4.14 -11.35 -9.04
N LYS A 214 4.58 -11.86 -7.87
CA LYS A 214 5.20 -11.02 -6.82
C LYS A 214 6.48 -10.35 -7.31
N VAL A 215 6.68 -9.09 -6.90
CA VAL A 215 7.82 -8.26 -7.31
C VAL A 215 8.60 -7.75 -6.11
N SER A 216 7.96 -6.97 -5.24
CA SER A 216 8.60 -6.44 -4.03
C SER A 216 7.60 -6.27 -2.89
N LEU A 217 8.09 -6.37 -1.66
CA LEU A 217 7.36 -6.15 -0.42
C LEU A 217 8.16 -5.21 0.47
N PHE A 218 7.48 -4.26 1.08
CA PHE A 218 7.95 -3.42 2.17
C PHE A 218 7.09 -3.64 3.40
N VAL A 219 7.71 -3.77 4.56
CA VAL A 219 7.04 -3.83 5.88
C VAL A 219 7.68 -2.82 6.81
N ARG A 220 6.86 -2.10 7.59
CA ARG A 220 7.31 -1.14 8.60
C ARG A 220 6.51 -1.32 9.88
N TYR A 221 7.23 -1.49 10.98
CA TYR A 221 6.70 -1.47 12.33
C TYR A 221 7.11 -0.16 13.01
N ILE A 222 6.17 0.51 13.65
CA ILE A 222 6.41 1.76 14.37
C ILE A 222 6.00 1.54 15.84
N ASP A 223 6.91 1.71 16.75
CA ASP A 223 6.59 1.73 18.18
C ASP A 223 5.75 2.97 18.51
N ILE A 224 4.50 2.76 18.89
CA ILE A 224 3.51 3.83 19.04
C ILE A 224 3.88 4.81 20.15
N ALA A 225 4.61 4.36 21.18
CA ALA A 225 5.01 5.21 22.30
C ALA A 225 6.22 6.10 21.97
N SER A 226 7.20 5.57 21.24
CA SER A 226 8.49 6.24 20.98
C SER A 226 8.66 6.75 19.55
N ASN A 227 7.77 6.39 18.63
CA ASN A 227 7.88 6.63 17.17
C ASN A 227 9.15 5.99 16.52
N LYS A 228 9.86 5.12 17.24
CA LYS A 228 10.96 4.35 16.64
C LYS A 228 10.39 3.34 15.67
N ALA A 229 11.00 3.27 14.50
CA ALA A 229 10.55 2.37 13.45
C ALA A 229 11.65 1.43 12.99
N GLU A 230 11.23 0.27 12.53
CA GLU A 230 12.04 -0.69 11.82
C GLU A 230 11.34 -1.07 10.52
N SER A 231 12.11 -1.40 9.48
CA SER A 231 11.58 -1.73 8.17
C SER A 231 12.27 -2.95 7.58
N ARG A 232 11.56 -3.64 6.67
CA ARG A 232 12.09 -4.74 5.88
C ARG A 232 11.68 -4.56 4.43
N ILE A 233 12.59 -4.89 3.53
CA ILE A 233 12.35 -4.95 2.09
C ILE A 233 12.66 -6.37 1.62
N ILE A 234 11.76 -6.95 0.84
CA ILE A 234 11.98 -8.20 0.11
C ILE A 234 11.75 -7.90 -1.36
N ASN A 235 12.77 -8.14 -2.19
CA ASN A 235 12.70 -8.03 -3.64
C ASN A 235 12.83 -9.41 -4.26
N LYS A 236 12.05 -9.70 -5.32
CA LYS A 236 12.21 -10.94 -6.10
C LYS A 236 13.48 -10.91 -6.94
N ASN A 237 13.79 -9.74 -7.49
CA ASN A 237 15.01 -9.48 -8.23
C ASN A 237 16.06 -8.93 -7.25
N ASN A 238 17.25 -9.53 -7.23
CA ASN A 238 18.39 -9.12 -6.40
C ASN A 238 19.62 -8.92 -7.28
#